data_87b8db42853c651f0c16621e49637d96
#
_entry.id   87b8db42853c651f0c16621e49637d96
#
_cell.length_a   1.000
_cell.length_b   1.000
_cell.length_c   1.000
_cell.angle_alpha   90.00
_cell.angle_beta   90.00
_cell.angle_gamma   90.00
#
_symmetry.space_group_name_H-M   'P 1'
#
loop_
_entity.id
_entity.type
_entity.pdbx_description
1 polymer ?
#
loop_
_entity_poly.entity_id
_entity_poly.type
_entity_poly.pdbx_seq_one_letter_code
_entity_poly.pdbx_strand_id
1 'polypeptide(L)'
;MKKLITLLLLIPFITQGATIINGGFETGDLTGWIFTGETENSFDSRVEGGSFTNATAWANQFDFFTPEQMEGNYSFFSGFDGPVQEISLSQDIGIIDEFTTAVSFDVRAGWDLDTYSAQATDVVNNEDIVLDREIKVVITDNETQEVLVSQSLFNAVGGEKILDSGFQTVGINFQNIVGSDVTMSFVQNIPQAYTGPALIQLDNIQLQQAFVPEPGSYSLFVGLIALSYIAIRRR
;
A
#
# COMPACT_ATOMS: atom_id res chain seq x y z
N MET A 1 3.87 -32.16 55.15
CA MET A 1 4.40 -31.01 54.38
C MET A 1 3.67 -30.96 53.05
N LYS A 2 2.74 -30.03 52.85
CA LYS A 2 2.01 -29.84 51.58
C LYS A 2 2.88 -29.00 50.64
N LYS A 3 3.33 -29.60 49.52
CA LYS A 3 4.04 -28.86 48.45
C LYS A 3 3.02 -28.04 47.70
N LEU A 4 3.10 -26.70 47.84
CA LEU A 4 2.36 -25.74 47.05
C LEU A 4 2.98 -25.70 45.64
N ILE A 5 2.30 -26.23 44.63
CA ILE A 5 2.72 -26.13 43.24
C ILE A 5 2.16 -24.79 42.74
N THR A 6 3.03 -23.79 42.62
CA THR A 6 2.70 -22.51 41.99
C THR A 6 2.62 -22.74 40.47
N LEU A 7 1.40 -22.79 39.96
CA LEU A 7 1.15 -22.81 38.51
C LEU A 7 1.40 -21.41 37.97
N LEU A 8 2.54 -21.21 37.32
CA LEU A 8 2.84 -19.97 36.62
C LEU A 8 2.00 -19.96 35.34
N LEU A 9 0.89 -19.17 35.30
CA LEU A 9 0.15 -18.90 34.07
C LEU A 9 1.02 -17.98 33.21
N LEU A 10 1.65 -18.54 32.17
CA LEU A 10 2.18 -17.76 31.06
C LEU A 10 0.98 -17.24 30.27
N ILE A 11 0.64 -15.99 30.47
CA ILE A 11 -0.30 -15.29 29.61
C ILE A 11 0.51 -14.93 28.34
N PRO A 12 0.16 -15.49 27.18
CA PRO A 12 0.81 -15.05 25.94
C PRO A 12 0.50 -13.56 25.74
N PHE A 13 1.52 -12.72 25.65
CA PHE A 13 1.38 -11.39 25.11
C PHE A 13 1.04 -11.56 23.63
N ILE A 14 -0.21 -11.28 23.27
CA ILE A 14 -0.60 -11.16 21.87
C ILE A 14 -0.09 -9.80 21.43
N THR A 15 1.07 -9.76 20.78
CA THR A 15 1.47 -8.59 20.00
C THR A 15 0.54 -8.54 18.81
N GLN A 16 -0.13 -7.42 18.61
CA GLN A 16 -0.93 -7.21 17.43
C GLN A 16 0.03 -7.14 16.24
N GLY A 17 -0.06 -8.13 15.34
CA GLY A 17 0.73 -8.16 14.12
C GLY A 17 0.29 -7.07 13.14
N ALA A 18 1.01 -6.94 12.04
CA ALA A 18 0.71 -6.00 10.97
C ALA A 18 -0.73 -6.14 10.47
N THR A 19 -1.36 -5.00 10.14
CA THR A 19 -2.72 -4.98 9.62
C THR A 19 -2.89 -3.86 8.59
N ILE A 20 -3.67 -4.12 7.54
CA ILE A 20 -4.14 -3.09 6.60
C ILE A 20 -5.59 -2.77 6.94
N ILE A 21 -5.86 -1.50 7.15
CA ILE A 21 -7.21 -0.99 7.37
C ILE A 21 -7.72 -0.43 6.05
N ASN A 22 -8.91 -0.84 5.63
CA ASN A 22 -9.57 -0.33 4.43
C ASN A 22 -8.69 -0.40 3.17
N GLY A 23 -8.01 -1.54 2.95
CA GLY A 23 -7.12 -1.72 1.81
C GLY A 23 -7.83 -1.81 0.45
N GLY A 24 -9.12 -2.15 0.43
CA GLY A 24 -9.99 -2.09 -0.74
C GLY A 24 -10.84 -0.83 -0.80
N PHE A 25 -10.60 0.16 0.08
CA PHE A 25 -11.32 1.45 0.14
C PHE A 25 -12.84 1.35 0.29
N GLU A 26 -13.36 0.20 0.70
CA GLU A 26 -14.79 -0.14 0.75
C GLU A 26 -15.60 0.66 1.78
N THR A 27 -14.94 1.46 2.64
CA THR A 27 -15.63 2.45 3.48
C THR A 27 -16.11 3.66 2.68
N GLY A 28 -15.66 3.83 1.42
CA GLY A 28 -15.98 4.97 0.57
C GLY A 28 -15.22 6.25 0.95
N ASP A 29 -14.18 6.12 1.77
CA ASP A 29 -13.31 7.20 2.22
C ASP A 29 -11.87 6.71 2.50
N LEU A 30 -11.01 7.59 2.99
CA LEU A 30 -9.62 7.28 3.35
C LEU A 30 -9.46 6.81 4.81
N THR A 31 -10.48 6.18 5.40
CA THR A 31 -10.38 5.63 6.76
C THR A 31 -9.15 4.72 6.89
N GLY A 32 -8.28 5.03 7.85
CA GLY A 32 -7.02 4.31 8.06
C GLY A 32 -5.84 4.80 7.23
N TRP A 33 -6.06 5.63 6.21
CA TRP A 33 -5.05 6.19 5.34
C TRP A 33 -4.81 7.67 5.60
N ILE A 34 -3.58 8.12 5.46
CA ILE A 34 -3.17 9.52 5.52
C ILE A 34 -2.73 9.93 4.12
N PHE A 35 -3.40 10.95 3.59
CA PHE A 35 -3.01 11.58 2.34
C PHE A 35 -2.23 12.85 2.62
N THR A 36 -1.09 13.02 1.95
CA THR A 36 -0.21 14.19 2.06
C THR A 36 0.12 14.71 0.68
N GLY A 37 0.10 16.01 0.51
CA GLY A 37 0.36 16.71 -0.73
C GLY A 37 -0.59 17.89 -0.90
N GLU A 38 -0.22 18.84 -1.75
CA GLU A 38 -1.06 19.99 -2.03
C GLU A 38 -2.09 19.65 -3.11
N THR A 39 -3.34 19.98 -2.82
CA THR A 39 -4.47 19.80 -3.74
C THR A 39 -4.89 21.12 -4.42
N GLU A 40 -4.15 22.20 -4.20
CA GLU A 40 -4.60 23.57 -4.54
C GLU A 40 -4.88 23.81 -6.02
N ASN A 41 -4.39 22.97 -6.90
CA ASN A 41 -4.50 23.24 -8.34
C ASN A 41 -5.06 22.08 -9.15
N SER A 42 -6.16 21.53 -8.75
CA SER A 42 -7.04 20.85 -9.68
C SER A 42 -7.32 19.36 -9.52
N PHE A 43 -6.47 18.56 -8.86
CA PHE A 43 -6.67 17.11 -8.88
C PHE A 43 -6.72 16.56 -7.46
N ASP A 44 -7.94 16.39 -6.95
CA ASP A 44 -8.14 15.78 -5.64
C ASP A 44 -7.83 14.29 -5.70
N SER A 45 -7.11 13.80 -4.70
CA SER A 45 -7.06 12.39 -4.39
C SER A 45 -8.33 12.00 -3.65
N ARG A 46 -8.96 10.91 -4.08
CA ARG A 46 -10.22 10.48 -3.49
C ARG A 46 -10.47 9.00 -3.67
N VAL A 47 -11.36 8.52 -2.87
CA VAL A 47 -11.98 7.21 -3.05
C VAL A 47 -13.20 7.39 -3.92
N GLU A 48 -13.21 6.74 -5.07
CA GLU A 48 -14.32 6.75 -6.01
C GLU A 48 -14.98 5.38 -6.08
N GLY A 49 -16.29 5.37 -6.20
CA GLY A 49 -17.07 4.15 -6.33
C GLY A 49 -18.30 4.35 -7.20
N GLY A 50 -18.94 3.27 -7.52
CA GLY A 50 -20.14 3.26 -8.33
C GLY A 50 -19.88 3.72 -9.76
N SER A 51 -20.28 4.94 -10.09
CA SER A 51 -20.15 5.48 -11.43
C SER A 51 -18.77 6.08 -11.75
N PHE A 52 -17.87 6.20 -10.78
CA PHE A 52 -16.58 6.91 -10.94
C PHE A 52 -16.71 8.30 -11.59
N THR A 53 -17.80 9.01 -11.33
CA THR A 53 -18.21 10.19 -12.11
C THR A 53 -17.14 11.28 -12.15
N ASN A 54 -16.51 11.56 -11.01
CA ASN A 54 -15.48 12.59 -10.91
C ASN A 54 -14.15 12.14 -11.50
N ALA A 55 -13.73 10.92 -11.19
CA ALA A 55 -12.54 10.30 -11.76
C ALA A 55 -12.65 10.17 -13.27
N THR A 56 -13.83 9.77 -13.78
CA THR A 56 -14.13 9.70 -15.21
C THR A 56 -14.06 11.10 -15.87
N ALA A 57 -14.58 12.13 -15.23
CA ALA A 57 -14.53 13.49 -15.77
C ALA A 57 -13.07 13.98 -15.91
N TRP A 58 -12.25 13.71 -14.91
CA TRP A 58 -10.83 14.06 -14.94
C TRP A 58 -10.07 13.23 -15.98
N ALA A 59 -10.26 11.92 -16.02
CA ALA A 59 -9.63 11.04 -17.00
C ALA A 59 -9.98 11.44 -18.44
N ASN A 60 -11.25 11.75 -18.71
CA ASN A 60 -11.69 12.22 -20.03
C ASN A 60 -11.09 13.57 -20.42
N GLN A 61 -10.79 14.44 -19.46
CA GLN A 61 -10.15 15.74 -19.74
C GLN A 61 -8.77 15.57 -20.36
N PHE A 62 -8.07 14.49 -20.01
CA PHE A 62 -6.71 14.21 -20.45
C PHE A 62 -6.59 12.94 -21.31
N ASP A 63 -7.71 12.40 -21.79
CA ASP A 63 -7.76 11.18 -22.60
C ASP A 63 -7.18 9.92 -21.91
N PHE A 64 -7.13 9.89 -20.57
CA PHE A 64 -6.68 8.72 -19.82
C PHE A 64 -7.72 7.60 -19.81
N PHE A 65 -7.28 6.44 -19.31
CA PHE A 65 -8.20 5.34 -19.02
C PHE A 65 -9.30 5.79 -18.05
N THR A 66 -10.49 5.32 -18.28
CA THR A 66 -11.57 5.49 -17.29
C THR A 66 -11.26 4.61 -16.09
N PRO A 67 -11.18 5.17 -14.87
CA PRO A 67 -11.05 4.35 -13.66
C PRO A 67 -12.16 3.31 -13.61
N GLU A 68 -11.77 2.07 -13.34
CA GLU A 68 -12.67 0.93 -13.28
C GLU A 68 -12.65 0.34 -11.87
N GLN A 69 -13.73 -0.31 -11.50
CA GLN A 69 -13.82 -1.08 -10.28
C GLN A 69 -12.86 -2.29 -10.39
N MET A 70 -11.90 -2.38 -9.47
CA MET A 70 -10.95 -3.51 -9.43
C MET A 70 -11.49 -4.61 -8.52
N GLU A 71 -11.88 -4.26 -7.29
CA GLU A 71 -12.56 -5.11 -6.34
C GLU A 71 -13.67 -4.31 -5.64
N GLY A 72 -14.70 -4.96 -5.13
CA GLY A 72 -15.77 -4.31 -4.34
C GLY A 72 -16.49 -3.19 -5.08
N ASN A 73 -16.64 -2.02 -4.45
CA ASN A 73 -17.38 -0.87 -4.98
C ASN A 73 -16.54 0.40 -5.10
N TYR A 74 -15.40 0.46 -4.45
CA TYR A 74 -14.57 1.67 -4.35
C TYR A 74 -13.11 1.34 -4.68
N SER A 75 -12.37 2.33 -5.14
CA SER A 75 -10.93 2.30 -5.29
C SER A 75 -10.34 3.68 -5.02
N PHE A 76 -9.09 3.74 -4.64
CA PHE A 76 -8.39 5.00 -4.54
C PHE A 76 -7.98 5.48 -5.92
N PHE A 77 -8.21 6.75 -6.17
CA PHE A 77 -7.83 7.44 -7.40
C PHE A 77 -7.13 8.75 -7.06
N SER A 78 -6.00 9.00 -7.68
CA SER A 78 -5.28 10.26 -7.55
C SER A 78 -4.79 10.72 -8.91
N GLY A 79 -5.26 11.89 -9.33
CA GLY A 79 -4.64 12.63 -10.41
C GLY A 79 -3.58 13.57 -9.85
N PHE A 80 -2.41 13.68 -10.49
CA PHE A 80 -1.34 14.53 -10.03
C PHE A 80 -0.68 15.30 -11.17
N ASP A 81 -0.71 16.60 -11.03
CA ASP A 81 -0.01 17.62 -11.77
C ASP A 81 0.16 18.82 -10.83
N GLY A 82 0.71 19.92 -11.27
CA GLY A 82 0.77 21.15 -10.47
C GLY A 82 2.18 21.48 -9.98
N PRO A 83 2.35 22.03 -8.76
CA PRO A 83 3.65 22.47 -8.28
C PRO A 83 4.61 21.30 -8.02
N VAL A 84 5.91 21.61 -7.94
CA VAL A 84 6.92 20.65 -7.52
C VAL A 84 6.58 20.17 -6.11
N GLN A 85 6.32 18.87 -5.97
CA GLN A 85 5.97 18.26 -4.69
C GLN A 85 6.12 16.74 -4.70
N GLU A 86 5.97 16.17 -3.53
CA GLU A 86 5.72 14.76 -3.33
C GLU A 86 4.30 14.58 -2.77
N ILE A 87 3.52 13.73 -3.41
CA ILE A 87 2.20 13.33 -2.96
C ILE A 87 2.31 11.92 -2.41
N SER A 88 1.73 11.66 -1.25
CA SER A 88 1.75 10.33 -0.66
C SER A 88 0.41 9.91 -0.06
N LEU A 89 0.11 8.63 -0.22
CA LEU A 89 -0.94 7.92 0.51
C LEU A 89 -0.26 6.90 1.41
N SER A 90 -0.41 7.03 2.73
CA SER A 90 0.33 6.22 3.71
C SER A 90 -0.56 5.62 4.78
N GLN A 91 -0.12 4.49 5.33
CA GLN A 91 -0.75 3.85 6.48
C GLN A 91 0.33 3.24 7.38
N ASP A 92 0.24 3.49 8.68
CA ASP A 92 0.95 2.72 9.69
C ASP A 92 0.31 1.32 9.74
N ILE A 93 1.09 0.31 9.35
CA ILE A 93 0.61 -1.08 9.28
C ILE A 93 1.07 -1.92 10.47
N GLY A 94 1.89 -1.34 11.37
CA GLY A 94 2.36 -1.95 12.59
C GLY A 94 3.54 -2.91 12.40
N ILE A 95 3.72 -3.81 13.35
CA ILE A 95 4.90 -4.69 13.41
C ILE A 95 4.74 -5.86 12.44
N ILE A 96 5.72 -6.01 11.53
CA ILE A 96 5.80 -7.17 10.65
C ILE A 96 6.24 -8.39 11.45
N ASP A 97 5.35 -9.32 11.63
CA ASP A 97 5.64 -10.58 12.31
C ASP A 97 6.17 -11.66 11.35
N GLU A 98 6.60 -12.79 11.89
CA GLU A 98 7.15 -13.92 11.13
C GLU A 98 6.12 -14.59 10.19
N PHE A 99 4.84 -14.30 10.38
CA PHE A 99 3.74 -14.84 9.57
C PHE A 99 3.33 -13.90 8.45
N THR A 100 3.63 -12.62 8.56
CA THR A 100 3.34 -11.61 7.54
C THR A 100 4.45 -11.63 6.48
N THR A 101 4.18 -12.28 5.36
CA THR A 101 5.20 -12.59 4.34
C THR A 101 5.35 -11.53 3.26
N ALA A 102 4.29 -10.81 2.95
CA ALA A 102 4.27 -9.79 1.90
C ALA A 102 3.05 -8.88 2.05
N VAL A 103 3.03 -7.79 1.29
CA VAL A 103 1.82 -7.06 0.91
C VAL A 103 1.62 -7.21 -0.59
N SER A 104 0.36 -7.33 -1.02
CA SER A 104 -0.03 -7.24 -2.43
C SER A 104 -1.07 -6.16 -2.63
N PHE A 105 -1.10 -5.58 -3.82
CA PHE A 105 -2.07 -4.56 -4.21
C PHE A 105 -2.23 -4.53 -5.72
N ASP A 106 -3.37 -4.01 -6.17
CA ASP A 106 -3.63 -3.77 -7.58
C ASP A 106 -3.40 -2.31 -7.91
N VAL A 107 -2.74 -2.05 -9.04
CA VAL A 107 -2.36 -0.71 -9.47
C VAL A 107 -2.51 -0.55 -10.98
N ARG A 108 -2.89 0.67 -11.39
CA ARG A 108 -2.98 1.10 -12.78
C ARG A 108 -2.59 2.57 -12.86
N ALA A 109 -1.89 2.98 -13.90
CA ALA A 109 -1.45 4.36 -14.05
C ALA A 109 -1.56 4.85 -15.50
N GLY A 110 -1.57 6.16 -15.67
CA GLY A 110 -1.46 6.82 -16.96
C GLY A 110 -0.78 8.17 -16.81
N TRP A 111 -0.11 8.64 -17.86
CA TRP A 111 0.54 9.95 -17.88
C TRP A 111 0.63 10.52 -19.29
N ASP A 112 0.72 11.84 -19.37
CA ASP A 112 0.97 12.56 -20.61
C ASP A 112 2.00 13.67 -20.37
N LEU A 113 3.27 13.31 -20.44
CA LEU A 113 4.40 14.21 -20.31
C LEU A 113 4.93 14.68 -21.68
N ASP A 114 4.23 14.35 -22.78
CA ASP A 114 4.54 14.77 -24.14
C ASP A 114 3.70 16.00 -24.55
N THR A 115 2.38 15.88 -24.50
CA THR A 115 1.46 16.93 -24.99
C THR A 115 1.64 18.27 -24.25
N TYR A 116 1.96 18.22 -22.96
CA TYR A 116 2.09 19.39 -22.08
C TYR A 116 3.54 19.82 -21.84
N SER A 117 4.50 19.13 -22.46
CA SER A 117 5.94 19.42 -22.33
C SER A 117 6.33 20.87 -22.67
N ALA A 118 5.59 21.51 -23.60
CA ALA A 118 5.82 22.91 -23.96
C ALA A 118 5.51 23.92 -22.82
N GLN A 119 4.87 23.48 -21.75
CA GLN A 119 4.64 24.28 -20.54
C GLN A 119 5.77 24.13 -19.50
N ALA A 120 6.71 23.23 -19.74
CA ALA A 120 7.89 23.04 -18.90
C ALA A 120 8.76 24.31 -18.93
N THR A 121 8.53 25.20 -17.97
CA THR A 121 9.35 26.40 -17.76
C THR A 121 10.48 26.14 -16.77
N ASP A 122 11.03 24.93 -16.75
CA ASP A 122 12.12 24.68 -15.86
C ASP A 122 13.47 25.00 -16.51
N VAL A 123 14.10 26.04 -15.96
CA VAL A 123 15.39 26.58 -16.37
C VAL A 123 16.50 26.00 -15.48
N VAL A 124 16.50 24.70 -15.21
CA VAL A 124 17.60 24.13 -14.39
C VAL A 124 18.91 24.14 -15.17
N ASN A 125 18.89 24.02 -16.50
CA ASN A 125 20.09 24.05 -17.31
C ASN A 125 19.93 24.76 -18.66
N ASN A 126 18.91 25.59 -18.83
CA ASN A 126 18.58 26.20 -20.12
C ASN A 126 18.23 25.20 -21.23
N GLU A 127 17.78 24.02 -20.87
CA GLU A 127 17.29 22.98 -21.76
C GLU A 127 15.79 22.75 -21.45
N ASP A 128 14.97 22.71 -22.49
CA ASP A 128 13.54 22.36 -22.37
C ASP A 128 13.37 20.85 -22.17
N ILE A 129 13.87 20.34 -21.05
CA ILE A 129 13.83 18.91 -20.70
C ILE A 129 12.70 18.70 -19.68
N VAL A 130 11.76 17.84 -20.01
CA VAL A 130 10.77 17.33 -19.07
C VAL A 130 11.41 16.24 -18.23
N LEU A 131 11.38 16.40 -16.91
CA LEU A 131 11.91 15.40 -15.98
C LEU A 131 10.93 14.23 -15.79
N ASP A 132 11.50 13.06 -15.58
CA ASP A 132 10.73 11.85 -15.27
C ASP A 132 9.97 12.01 -13.96
N ARG A 133 8.78 11.42 -13.91
CA ARG A 133 8.00 11.28 -12.67
C ARG A 133 8.01 9.83 -12.22
N GLU A 134 8.19 9.63 -10.94
CA GLU A 134 8.18 8.29 -10.35
C GLU A 134 6.94 8.09 -9.49
N ILE A 135 6.35 6.91 -9.63
CA ILE A 135 5.36 6.37 -8.71
C ILE A 135 5.99 5.15 -8.05
N LYS A 136 6.12 5.16 -6.74
CA LYS A 136 6.78 4.09 -5.99
C LYS A 136 6.00 3.72 -4.74
N VAL A 137 6.26 2.52 -4.23
CA VAL A 137 5.90 2.11 -2.88
C VAL A 137 7.13 2.15 -1.99
N VAL A 138 6.96 2.68 -0.79
CA VAL A 138 8.02 2.84 0.21
C VAL A 138 7.55 2.23 1.52
N ILE A 139 8.39 1.42 2.16
CA ILE A 139 8.19 0.93 3.52
C ILE A 139 9.24 1.58 4.40
N THR A 140 8.81 2.30 5.42
CA THR A 140 9.68 3.05 6.33
C THR A 140 9.51 2.50 7.74
N ASP A 141 10.62 2.31 8.44
CA ASP A 141 10.64 1.94 9.86
C ASP A 141 10.18 3.14 10.71
N ASN A 142 9.19 2.93 11.57
CA ASN A 142 8.58 3.99 12.39
C ASN A 142 9.51 4.50 13.49
N GLU A 143 10.42 3.66 13.98
CA GLU A 143 11.35 4.02 15.06
C GLU A 143 12.56 4.78 14.51
N THR A 144 13.17 4.26 13.46
CA THR A 144 14.42 4.80 12.92
C THR A 144 14.23 5.81 11.78
N GLN A 145 13.05 5.83 11.16
CA GLN A 145 12.72 6.57 9.94
C GLN A 145 13.57 6.14 8.73
N GLU A 146 14.16 4.96 8.78
CA GLU A 146 14.91 4.38 7.67
C GLU A 146 13.96 3.79 6.63
N VAL A 147 14.26 4.00 5.35
CA VAL A 147 13.57 3.35 4.25
C VAL A 147 14.08 1.91 4.15
N LEU A 148 13.23 0.96 4.54
CA LEU A 148 13.54 -0.47 4.49
C LEU A 148 13.34 -1.08 3.11
N VAL A 149 12.30 -0.61 2.40
CA VAL A 149 11.98 -1.02 1.03
C VAL A 149 11.58 0.20 0.22
N SER A 150 12.10 0.30 -0.99
CA SER A 150 11.65 1.26 -2.01
C SER A 150 11.57 0.53 -3.35
N GLN A 151 10.38 0.46 -3.93
CA GLN A 151 10.17 -0.18 -5.23
C GLN A 151 9.42 0.77 -6.15
N SER A 152 10.01 1.07 -7.31
CA SER A 152 9.34 1.80 -8.38
C SER A 152 8.20 0.94 -8.94
N LEU A 153 7.03 1.53 -9.07
CA LEU A 153 5.85 0.92 -9.70
C LEU A 153 5.76 1.36 -11.16
N PHE A 154 5.93 2.65 -11.38
CA PHE A 154 5.93 3.25 -12.71
C PHE A 154 6.98 4.38 -12.77
N ASN A 155 7.66 4.45 -13.91
CA ASN A 155 8.50 5.58 -14.27
C ASN A 155 7.89 6.25 -15.50
N ALA A 156 7.27 7.40 -15.29
CA ALA A 156 6.73 8.23 -16.36
C ALA A 156 7.87 9.05 -16.94
N VAL A 157 8.41 8.60 -18.07
CA VAL A 157 9.55 9.25 -18.73
C VAL A 157 9.13 10.57 -19.34
N GLY A 158 9.93 11.61 -19.14
CA GLY A 158 9.70 12.93 -19.70
C GLY A 158 9.63 12.87 -21.22
N GLY A 159 8.61 13.51 -21.80
CA GLY A 159 8.32 13.47 -23.24
C GLY A 159 7.58 12.21 -23.70
N GLU A 160 7.16 11.33 -22.79
CA GLU A 160 6.36 10.16 -23.14
C GLU A 160 4.88 10.33 -22.73
N LYS A 161 4.03 9.61 -23.46
CA LYS A 161 2.60 9.53 -23.20
C LYS A 161 2.16 8.07 -23.14
N ILE A 162 1.67 7.65 -21.98
CA ILE A 162 1.04 6.35 -21.76
C ILE A 162 -0.31 6.60 -21.08
N LEU A 163 -1.39 6.46 -21.83
CA LEU A 163 -2.73 6.77 -21.33
C LEU A 163 -3.28 5.70 -20.40
N ASP A 164 -2.71 4.51 -20.45
CA ASP A 164 -3.13 3.34 -19.70
C ASP A 164 -2.02 2.29 -19.61
N SER A 165 -1.53 2.02 -18.42
CA SER A 165 -0.56 0.95 -18.17
C SER A 165 -1.19 -0.44 -18.15
N GLY A 166 -2.52 -0.52 -18.11
CA GLY A 166 -3.24 -1.72 -17.73
C GLY A 166 -3.14 -2.03 -16.23
N PHE A 167 -3.98 -2.93 -15.75
CA PHE A 167 -3.95 -3.41 -14.37
C PHE A 167 -2.74 -4.30 -14.11
N GLN A 168 -2.12 -4.09 -12.96
CA GLN A 168 -1.01 -4.88 -12.46
C GLN A 168 -1.24 -5.22 -11.00
N THR A 169 -1.07 -6.48 -10.63
CA THR A 169 -0.97 -6.90 -9.23
C THR A 169 0.50 -6.93 -8.84
N VAL A 170 0.87 -6.14 -7.83
CA VAL A 170 2.25 -6.02 -7.34
C VAL A 170 2.33 -6.63 -5.94
N GLY A 171 3.44 -7.33 -5.67
CA GLY A 171 3.76 -7.89 -4.36
C GLY A 171 5.09 -7.37 -3.83
N ILE A 172 5.12 -6.99 -2.56
CA ILE A 172 6.33 -6.58 -1.84
C ILE A 172 6.62 -7.61 -0.75
N ASN A 173 7.79 -8.24 -0.79
CA ASN A 173 8.20 -9.25 0.18
C ASN A 173 8.71 -8.60 1.48
N PHE A 174 8.28 -9.13 2.63
CA PHE A 174 8.62 -8.62 3.96
C PHE A 174 9.67 -9.45 4.70
N GLN A 175 10.23 -10.48 4.07
CA GLN A 175 11.13 -11.43 4.73
C GLN A 175 12.33 -10.77 5.44
N ASN A 176 12.84 -9.67 4.90
CA ASN A 176 14.01 -8.97 5.43
C ASN A 176 13.69 -7.86 6.45
N ILE A 177 12.41 -7.62 6.73
CA ILE A 177 11.94 -6.54 7.63
C ILE A 177 11.09 -7.07 8.79
N VAL A 178 11.15 -8.38 9.04
CA VAL A 178 10.47 -9.01 10.19
C VAL A 178 10.98 -8.41 11.49
N GLY A 179 10.05 -8.00 12.34
CA GLY A 179 10.31 -7.34 13.63
C GLY A 179 10.25 -5.81 13.58
N SER A 180 10.27 -5.19 12.39
CA SER A 180 10.12 -3.75 12.25
C SER A 180 8.67 -3.32 12.39
N ASP A 181 8.46 -2.19 13.04
CA ASP A 181 7.21 -1.44 13.06
C ASP A 181 7.22 -0.45 11.91
N VAL A 182 6.28 -0.54 10.97
CA VAL A 182 6.44 0.10 9.68
C VAL A 182 5.22 0.87 9.18
N THR A 183 5.51 1.95 8.46
CA THR A 183 4.55 2.68 7.62
C THR A 183 4.79 2.30 6.16
N MET A 184 3.70 1.96 5.47
CA MET A 184 3.68 1.80 4.01
C MET A 184 3.15 3.07 3.35
N SER A 185 3.81 3.49 2.27
CA SER A 185 3.45 4.71 1.51
C SER A 185 3.50 4.47 0.01
N PHE A 186 2.48 4.91 -0.69
CA PHE A 186 2.50 5.09 -2.14
C PHE A 186 2.87 6.53 -2.43
N VAL A 187 3.97 6.73 -3.11
CA VAL A 187 4.59 8.05 -3.29
C VAL A 187 4.62 8.40 -4.77
N GLN A 188 4.17 9.61 -5.08
CA GLN A 188 4.13 10.19 -6.42
C GLN A 188 5.01 11.43 -6.41
N ASN A 189 6.10 11.43 -7.17
CA ASN A 189 7.03 12.54 -7.24
C ASN A 189 6.74 13.43 -8.44
N ILE A 190 6.57 14.74 -8.21
CA ILE A 190 6.42 15.76 -9.24
C ILE A 190 7.65 16.67 -9.20
N PRO A 191 8.71 16.36 -9.98
CA PRO A 191 9.97 17.11 -9.91
C PRO A 191 9.93 18.45 -10.64
N GLN A 192 8.95 18.63 -11.52
CA GLN A 192 8.74 19.86 -12.30
C GLN A 192 7.27 20.26 -12.27
N ALA A 193 7.02 21.56 -12.11
CA ALA A 193 5.67 22.10 -12.09
C ALA A 193 5.03 22.09 -13.49
N TYR A 194 3.78 21.65 -13.56
CA TYR A 194 2.89 21.76 -14.72
C TYR A 194 3.46 21.17 -16.03
N THR A 195 4.21 20.08 -15.97
CA THR A 195 4.80 19.44 -17.15
C THR A 195 3.95 18.34 -17.75
N GLY A 196 2.76 18.12 -17.24
CA GLY A 196 1.78 17.20 -17.74
C GLY A 196 1.08 16.38 -16.66
N PRO A 197 -0.16 15.99 -16.91
CA PRO A 197 -0.95 15.24 -15.96
C PRO A 197 -0.47 13.77 -15.88
N ALA A 198 -0.65 13.21 -14.69
CA ALA A 198 -0.55 11.77 -14.48
C ALA A 198 -1.64 11.33 -13.50
N LEU A 199 -1.91 10.05 -13.50
CA LEU A 199 -2.99 9.48 -12.71
C LEU A 199 -2.58 8.10 -12.21
N ILE A 200 -2.99 7.77 -10.99
CA ILE A 200 -2.88 6.43 -10.41
C ILE A 200 -4.24 5.98 -9.89
N GLN A 201 -4.51 4.70 -10.03
CA GLN A 201 -5.60 3.99 -9.36
C GLN A 201 -5.00 2.86 -8.53
N LEU A 202 -5.45 2.72 -7.27
CA LEU A 202 -5.00 1.70 -6.31
C LEU A 202 -6.20 1.01 -5.70
N ASP A 203 -6.06 -0.31 -5.48
CA ASP A 203 -7.08 -1.11 -4.83
C ASP A 203 -6.49 -2.40 -4.24
N ASN A 204 -7.32 -3.15 -3.53
CA ASN A 204 -7.05 -4.52 -3.09
C ASN A 204 -5.72 -4.66 -2.33
N ILE A 205 -5.40 -3.69 -1.47
CA ILE A 205 -4.17 -3.70 -0.68
C ILE A 205 -4.36 -4.65 0.51
N GLN A 206 -3.60 -5.73 0.53
CA GLN A 206 -3.77 -6.78 1.54
C GLN A 206 -2.45 -7.43 1.94
N LEU A 207 -2.35 -7.78 3.22
CA LEU A 207 -1.21 -8.54 3.73
C LEU A 207 -1.35 -10.02 3.35
N GLN A 208 -0.26 -10.60 2.91
CA GLN A 208 -0.13 -12.03 2.66
C GLN A 208 0.44 -12.69 3.92
N GLN A 209 -0.28 -13.65 4.46
CA GLN A 209 0.14 -14.35 5.68
C GLN A 209 0.48 -15.81 5.37
N ALA A 210 1.57 -16.29 5.98
CA ALA A 210 1.85 -17.71 6.03
C ALA A 210 0.77 -18.45 6.84
N PHE A 211 0.46 -19.67 6.45
CA PHE A 211 -0.50 -20.47 7.19
C PHE A 211 0.01 -20.75 8.60
N VAL A 212 -0.65 -20.19 9.60
CA VAL A 212 -0.41 -20.50 11.01
C VAL A 212 -1.40 -21.59 11.43
N PRO A 213 -0.96 -22.81 11.79
CA PRO A 213 -1.85 -23.80 12.35
C PRO A 213 -2.47 -23.24 13.64
N GLU A 214 -3.78 -23.20 13.73
CA GLU A 214 -4.48 -22.63 14.89
C GLU A 214 -3.96 -23.26 16.20
N PRO A 215 -3.75 -22.47 17.28
CA PRO A 215 -3.33 -22.99 18.60
C PRO A 215 -4.24 -24.11 19.11
N GLY A 216 -5.50 -24.13 18.69
CA GLY A 216 -6.46 -25.21 18.95
C GLY A 216 -6.01 -26.56 18.43
N SER A 217 -5.30 -26.62 17.31
CA SER A 217 -4.77 -27.87 16.75
C SER A 217 -3.68 -28.46 17.63
N TYR A 218 -2.78 -27.64 18.15
CA TYR A 218 -1.73 -28.09 19.06
C TYR A 218 -2.29 -28.51 20.41
N SER A 219 -3.26 -27.78 20.97
CA SER A 219 -3.91 -28.14 22.23
C SER A 219 -4.70 -29.46 22.13
N LEU A 220 -5.33 -29.71 20.97
CA LEU A 220 -5.99 -30.99 20.69
C LEU A 220 -4.97 -32.14 20.64
N PHE A 221 -3.83 -31.98 19.97
CA PHE A 221 -2.75 -32.97 19.92
C PHE A 221 -2.18 -33.27 21.30
N VAL A 222 -1.84 -32.22 22.08
CA VAL A 222 -1.34 -32.36 23.45
C VAL A 222 -2.39 -33.05 24.34
N GLY A 223 -3.65 -32.70 24.22
CA GLY A 223 -4.77 -33.31 24.92
C GLY A 223 -4.91 -34.81 24.60
N LEU A 224 -4.82 -35.18 23.31
CA LEU A 224 -4.86 -36.58 22.88
C LEU A 224 -3.67 -37.39 23.36
N ILE A 225 -2.46 -36.83 23.36
CA ILE A 225 -1.26 -37.47 23.89
C ILE A 225 -1.41 -37.71 25.43
N ALA A 226 -1.89 -36.68 26.15
CA ALA A 226 -2.12 -36.78 27.58
C ALA A 226 -3.17 -37.86 27.94
N LEU A 227 -4.28 -37.90 27.21
CA LEU A 227 -5.32 -38.93 27.39
C LEU A 227 -4.81 -40.31 27.05
N SER A 228 -4.00 -40.45 26.00
CA SER A 228 -3.38 -41.74 25.64
C SER A 228 -2.43 -42.23 26.71
N TYR A 229 -1.61 -41.34 27.28
CA TYR A 229 -0.69 -41.65 28.37
C TYR A 229 -1.43 -42.13 29.64
N ILE A 230 -2.53 -41.43 30.00
CA ILE A 230 -3.36 -41.81 31.15
C ILE A 230 -4.02 -43.18 30.91
N ALA A 231 -4.48 -43.48 29.71
CA ALA A 231 -5.10 -44.76 29.37
C ALA A 231 -4.11 -45.93 29.45
N ILE A 232 -2.86 -45.71 29.03
CA ILE A 232 -1.80 -46.73 29.11
C ILE A 232 -1.39 -47.00 30.56
N ARG A 233 -1.33 -45.96 31.39
CA ARG A 233 -0.90 -46.09 32.80
C ARG A 233 -1.96 -46.74 33.72
N ARG A 234 -3.21 -46.82 33.29
CA ARG A 234 -4.33 -47.44 34.00
C ARG A 234 -4.52 -48.93 33.69
N ARG A 235 -3.76 -49.48 32.77
CA ARG A 235 -3.66 -50.94 32.52
C ARG A 235 -2.46 -51.50 33.21
#